data_359aca441f41c6fbf1d8d3110768ca60
#
_entry.id   359aca441f41c6fbf1d8d3110768ca60
#
_cell.length_a   1.000
_cell.length_b   1.000
_cell.length_c   1.000
_cell.angle_alpha   90.00
_cell.angle_beta   90.00
_cell.angle_gamma   90.00
#
_symmetry.space_group_name_H-M   'P 1'
#
loop_
_entity.id
_entity.type
_entity.pdbx_description
1 polymer ?
#
loop_
_entity_poly.entity_id
_entity_poly.type
_entity_poly.pdbx_seq_one_letter_code
_entity_poly.pdbx_strand_id
1 'polypeptide(L)'
;LYGLVRGSDPARQLHLSAGWLKDHPSDPGLLLTLGRLCLQSSLWGKARDYLESSLRVQRNPEACAELARLLAQMGDTERSNQLFQEGLGLLDERLLAAPLPVLAHG
;
A
#
# COMPACT_ATOMS: atom_id res chain seq x y z
N LEU A 1 -13.11 6.38 -3.93
CA LEU A 1 -13.35 6.43 -5.36
C LEU A 1 -12.47 5.49 -6.15
N TYR A 2 -11.21 5.39 -5.80
CA TYR A 2 -10.24 4.68 -6.61
C TYR A 2 -10.54 3.20 -6.81
N GLY A 3 -11.17 2.56 -5.89
CA GLY A 3 -11.45 1.14 -6.01
C GLY A 3 -12.93 0.81 -6.15
N LEU A 4 -13.77 1.81 -6.43
CA LEU A 4 -15.20 1.64 -6.33
C LEU A 4 -15.89 1.30 -7.66
N VAL A 5 -15.15 1.20 -8.75
CA VAL A 5 -15.74 0.84 -10.04
C VAL A 5 -15.98 -0.65 -10.04
N ARG A 6 -17.17 -1.05 -9.63
CA ARG A 6 -17.55 -2.46 -9.57
C ARG A 6 -17.74 -2.99 -10.97
N GLY A 7 -17.35 -4.25 -11.16
CA GLY A 7 -17.50 -4.92 -12.45
C GLY A 7 -16.44 -4.59 -13.46
N SER A 8 -15.53 -3.65 -13.16
CA SER A 8 -14.39 -3.39 -14.03
C SER A 8 -13.28 -4.38 -13.73
N ASP A 9 -12.62 -4.85 -14.76
CA ASP A 9 -11.45 -5.69 -14.56
C ASP A 9 -10.28 -4.86 -14.02
N PRO A 10 -9.29 -5.50 -13.36
CA PRO A 10 -8.15 -4.77 -12.80
C PRO A 10 -7.36 -3.98 -13.82
N ALA A 11 -7.25 -4.46 -15.07
CA ALA A 11 -6.50 -3.77 -16.11
C ALA A 11 -7.14 -2.44 -16.46
N ARG A 12 -8.47 -2.39 -16.54
CA ARG A 12 -9.19 -1.14 -16.82
C ARG A 12 -9.08 -0.17 -15.65
N GLN A 13 -9.22 -0.68 -14.44
CA GLN A 13 -9.06 0.15 -13.24
C GLN A 13 -7.65 0.72 -13.16
N LEU A 14 -6.65 -0.09 -13.49
CA LEU A 14 -5.27 0.33 -13.53
C LEU A 14 -5.06 1.47 -14.53
N HIS A 15 -5.64 1.34 -15.71
CA HIS A 15 -5.52 2.37 -16.74
C HIS A 15 -6.13 3.70 -16.28
N LEU A 16 -7.33 3.65 -15.70
CA LEU A 16 -8.00 4.84 -15.20
C LEU A 16 -7.21 5.48 -14.06
N SER A 17 -6.74 4.67 -13.12
CA SER A 17 -5.98 5.17 -11.97
C SER A 17 -4.63 5.75 -12.41
N ALA A 18 -3.98 5.16 -13.40
CA ALA A 18 -2.74 5.69 -13.94
C ALA A 18 -2.96 7.05 -14.60
N GLY A 19 -4.12 7.25 -15.23
CA GLY A 19 -4.48 8.56 -15.76
C GLY A 19 -4.61 9.63 -14.68
N TRP A 20 -5.19 9.27 -13.54
CA TRP A 20 -5.32 10.17 -12.40
C TRP A 20 -3.96 10.50 -11.78
N LEU A 21 -3.02 9.56 -11.82
CA LEU A 21 -1.68 9.78 -11.27
C LEU A 21 -0.95 10.93 -11.97
N LYS A 22 -1.24 11.19 -13.23
CA LYS A 22 -0.64 12.31 -13.94
C LYS A 22 -0.95 13.64 -13.26
N ASP A 23 -2.16 13.77 -12.70
CA ASP A 23 -2.60 14.96 -12.00
C ASP A 23 -2.24 14.94 -10.51
N HIS A 24 -1.96 13.75 -9.97
CA HIS A 24 -1.70 13.54 -8.54
C HIS A 24 -0.49 12.61 -8.34
N PRO A 25 0.71 13.00 -8.83
CA PRO A 25 1.86 12.08 -8.85
C PRO A 25 2.40 11.72 -7.48
N SER A 26 2.08 12.50 -6.46
CA SER A 26 2.56 12.25 -5.11
C SER A 26 1.44 11.87 -4.15
N ASP A 27 0.34 11.33 -4.65
CA ASP A 27 -0.75 10.84 -3.81
C ASP A 27 -0.42 9.41 -3.34
N PRO A 28 -0.08 9.22 -2.06
CA PRO A 28 0.31 7.88 -1.59
C PRO A 28 -0.83 6.87 -1.63
N GLY A 29 -2.07 7.31 -1.43
CA GLY A 29 -3.23 6.44 -1.53
C GLY A 29 -3.45 5.95 -2.94
N LEU A 30 -3.28 6.83 -3.92
CA LEU A 30 -3.39 6.45 -5.33
C LEU A 30 -2.27 5.50 -5.74
N LEU A 31 -1.04 5.77 -5.30
CA LEU A 31 0.09 4.88 -5.57
C LEU A 31 -0.13 3.50 -4.95
N LEU A 32 -0.66 3.45 -3.74
CA LEU A 32 -1.00 2.17 -3.10
C LEU A 32 -2.07 1.42 -3.90
N THR A 33 -3.10 2.12 -4.35
CA THR A 33 -4.16 1.54 -5.18
C THR A 33 -3.60 0.97 -6.48
N LEU A 34 -2.72 1.73 -7.14
CA LEU A 34 -2.06 1.26 -8.36
C LEU A 34 -1.21 0.03 -8.09
N GLY A 35 -0.49 0.02 -6.98
CA GLY A 35 0.27 -1.17 -6.57
C GLY A 35 -0.61 -2.39 -6.41
N ARG A 36 -1.73 -2.24 -5.72
CA ARG A 36 -2.69 -3.33 -5.51
C ARG A 36 -3.30 -3.83 -6.82
N LEU A 37 -3.65 -2.92 -7.72
CA LEU A 37 -4.18 -3.30 -9.02
C LEU A 37 -3.14 -4.05 -9.86
N CYS A 38 -1.89 -3.63 -9.78
CA CYS A 38 -0.80 -4.36 -10.44
C CYS A 38 -0.62 -5.76 -9.86
N LEU A 39 -0.77 -5.92 -8.55
CA LEU A 39 -0.72 -7.24 -7.92
C LEU A 39 -1.85 -8.15 -8.45
N GLN A 40 -3.05 -7.60 -8.58
CA GLN A 40 -4.19 -8.34 -9.12
C GLN A 40 -3.98 -8.73 -10.57
N SER A 41 -3.22 -7.95 -11.31
CA SER A 41 -2.93 -8.19 -12.72
C SER A 41 -1.61 -8.94 -12.93
N SER A 42 -0.99 -9.40 -11.86
CA SER A 42 0.29 -10.12 -11.89
C SER A 42 1.43 -9.31 -12.51
N LEU A 43 1.35 -8.00 -12.41
CA LEU A 43 2.40 -7.08 -12.87
C LEU A 43 3.34 -6.78 -11.71
N TRP A 44 4.16 -7.78 -11.37
CA TRP A 44 4.95 -7.76 -10.13
C TRP A 44 5.95 -6.62 -10.07
N GLY A 45 6.66 -6.36 -11.18
CA GLY A 45 7.62 -5.26 -11.23
C GLY A 45 6.98 -3.89 -11.05
N LYS A 46 5.86 -3.67 -11.75
CA LYS A 46 5.11 -2.41 -11.61
C LYS A 46 4.50 -2.27 -10.22
N ALA A 47 3.99 -3.37 -9.68
CA ALA A 47 3.44 -3.37 -8.33
C ALA A 47 4.49 -2.91 -7.32
N ARG A 48 5.69 -3.47 -7.41
CA ARG A 48 6.79 -3.09 -6.54
C ARG A 48 7.12 -1.60 -6.69
N ASP A 49 7.21 -1.11 -7.91
CA ASP A 49 7.54 0.29 -8.16
C ASP A 49 6.51 1.24 -7.56
N TYR A 50 5.23 0.95 -7.74
CA TYR A 50 4.16 1.78 -7.17
C TYR A 50 4.16 1.74 -5.65
N LEU A 51 4.34 0.55 -5.07
CA LEU A 51 4.36 0.42 -3.61
C LEU A 51 5.57 1.12 -3.00
N GLU A 52 6.73 1.01 -3.62
CA GLU A 52 7.91 1.74 -3.17
C GLU A 52 7.73 3.25 -3.30
N SER A 53 7.10 3.70 -4.38
CA SER A 53 6.79 5.13 -4.56
C SER A 53 5.83 5.63 -3.49
N SER A 54 4.82 4.83 -3.15
CA SER A 54 3.89 5.18 -2.07
C SER A 54 4.64 5.38 -0.75
N LEU A 55 5.56 4.48 -0.44
CA LEU A 55 6.36 4.58 0.79
C LEU A 55 7.28 5.78 0.79
N ARG A 56 7.83 6.17 -0.38
CA ARG A 56 8.67 7.36 -0.47
C ARG A 56 7.88 8.64 -0.21
N VAL A 57 6.63 8.69 -0.64
CA VAL A 57 5.77 9.85 -0.40
C VAL A 57 5.33 9.90 1.05
N GLN A 58 4.88 8.77 1.56
CA GLN A 58 4.41 8.68 2.94
C GLN A 58 4.57 7.26 3.42
N ARG A 59 5.25 7.09 4.55
CA ARG A 59 5.41 5.77 5.16
C ARG A 59 4.06 5.38 5.76
N ASN A 60 3.55 4.24 5.32
CA ASN A 60 2.26 3.73 5.79
C ASN A 60 2.33 2.21 5.92
N PRO A 61 1.66 1.64 6.94
CA PRO A 61 1.75 0.20 7.18
C PRO A 61 1.10 -0.63 6.09
N GLU A 62 0.12 -0.10 5.39
CA GLU A 62 -0.56 -0.83 4.32
C GLU A 62 0.40 -1.11 3.16
N ALA A 63 1.14 -0.09 2.71
CA ALA A 63 2.11 -0.27 1.64
C ALA A 63 3.28 -1.15 2.09
N CYS A 64 3.72 -1.02 3.35
CA CYS A 64 4.74 -1.90 3.91
C CYS A 64 4.30 -3.36 3.84
N ALA A 65 3.07 -3.66 4.25
CA ALA A 65 2.57 -5.04 4.25
C ALA A 65 2.44 -5.60 2.84
N GLU A 66 1.90 -4.81 1.91
CA GLU A 66 1.75 -5.26 0.52
C GLU A 66 3.10 -5.52 -0.13
N LEU A 67 4.04 -4.59 0.05
CA LEU A 67 5.37 -4.75 -0.53
C LEU A 67 6.12 -5.91 0.12
N ALA A 68 5.99 -6.08 1.43
CA ALA A 68 6.64 -7.17 2.14
C ALA A 68 6.16 -8.52 1.61
N ARG A 69 4.85 -8.68 1.43
CA ARG A 69 4.30 -9.92 0.87
C ARG A 69 4.80 -10.19 -0.54
N LEU A 70 4.86 -9.15 -1.36
CA LEU A 70 5.37 -9.28 -2.73
C LEU A 70 6.84 -9.69 -2.73
N LEU A 71 7.66 -9.05 -1.92
CA LEU A 71 9.08 -9.37 -1.84
C LEU A 71 9.32 -10.78 -1.32
N ALA A 72 8.51 -11.24 -0.36
CA ALA A 72 8.60 -12.62 0.12
C ALA A 72 8.33 -13.61 -1.03
N GLN A 73 7.34 -13.34 -1.86
CA GLN A 73 7.05 -14.17 -3.02
C GLN A 73 8.16 -14.13 -4.07
N MET A 74 8.86 -13.00 -4.16
CA MET A 74 9.98 -12.85 -5.08
C MET A 74 11.29 -13.42 -4.53
N GLY A 75 11.28 -13.91 -3.31
CA GLY A 75 12.45 -14.53 -2.69
C GLY A 75 13.32 -13.57 -1.88
N ASP A 76 12.96 -12.29 -1.79
CA ASP A 76 13.70 -11.31 -0.98
C ASP A 76 13.15 -11.30 0.44
N THR A 77 13.46 -12.35 1.18
CA THR A 77 12.94 -12.58 2.52
C THR A 77 13.46 -11.54 3.52
N GLU A 78 14.71 -11.15 3.38
CA GLU A 78 15.33 -10.20 4.30
C GLU A 78 14.64 -8.85 4.24
N ARG A 79 14.47 -8.30 3.05
CA ARG A 79 13.79 -7.01 2.90
C ARG A 79 12.32 -7.12 3.27
N SER A 80 11.69 -8.25 2.97
CA SER A 80 10.31 -8.52 3.37
C SER A 80 10.16 -8.41 4.88
N ASN A 81 11.04 -9.06 5.64
CA ASN A 81 11.00 -9.01 7.10
C ASN A 81 11.24 -7.61 7.64
N GLN A 82 12.16 -6.86 7.04
CA GLN A 82 12.41 -5.47 7.43
C GLN A 82 11.16 -4.61 7.23
N LEU A 83 10.46 -4.78 6.12
CA LEU A 83 9.24 -4.03 5.84
C LEU A 83 8.10 -4.41 6.76
N PHE A 84 7.96 -5.68 7.11
CA PHE A 84 6.95 -6.08 8.11
C PHE A 84 7.22 -5.43 9.46
N GLN A 85 8.46 -5.40 9.90
CA GLN A 85 8.80 -4.77 11.17
C GLN A 85 8.57 -3.27 11.13
N GLU A 86 8.93 -2.62 10.02
CA GLU A 86 8.67 -1.21 9.82
C GLU A 86 7.17 -0.92 9.84
N GLY A 87 6.37 -1.74 9.17
CA GLY A 87 4.92 -1.61 9.19
C GLY A 87 4.33 -1.76 10.57
N LEU A 88 4.84 -2.72 11.36
CA LEU A 88 4.41 -2.90 12.75
C LEU A 88 4.74 -1.66 13.59
N GLY A 89 5.93 -1.08 13.40
CA GLY A 89 6.29 0.15 14.09
C GLY A 89 5.36 1.31 13.76
N LEU A 90 4.99 1.44 12.50
CA LEU A 90 4.05 2.47 12.06
C LEU A 90 2.66 2.28 12.66
N LEU A 91 2.21 1.04 12.79
CA LEU A 91 0.95 0.73 13.46
C LEU A 91 0.99 1.09 14.94
N ASP A 92 2.10 0.78 15.61
CA ASP A 92 2.27 1.16 17.01
C ASP A 92 2.21 2.67 17.19
N GLU A 93 2.84 3.42 16.30
CA GLU A 93 2.77 4.87 16.32
C GLU A 93 1.34 5.38 16.18
N ARG A 94 0.56 4.79 15.27
CA ARG A 94 -0.85 5.14 15.09
C ARG A 94 -1.65 4.86 16.34
N LEU A 95 -1.43 3.70 16.97
CA LEU A 95 -2.15 3.31 18.17
C LEU A 95 -1.81 4.24 19.33
N LEU A 96 -0.56 4.62 19.46
CA LEU A 96 -0.13 5.54 20.53
C LEU A 96 -0.64 6.96 20.31
N ALA A 97 -0.78 7.38 19.06
CA ALA A 97 -1.30 8.70 18.72
C ALA A 97 -2.81 8.80 18.84
N ALA A 98 -3.52 7.66 18.73
CA ALA A 98 -4.98 7.65 18.82
C ALA A 98 -5.43 7.83 20.26
N PRO A 99 -6.56 8.51 20.51
CA PRO A 99 -7.14 8.54 21.84
C PRO A 99 -7.41 7.14 22.34
N LEU A 100 -7.01 6.83 23.56
CA LEU A 100 -7.30 5.53 24.13
C LEU A 100 -8.81 5.40 24.35
N PRO A 101 -9.37 4.22 24.11
CA PRO A 101 -10.76 4.01 24.43
C PRO A 101 -10.97 4.18 25.94
N VAL A 102 -12.10 4.72 26.30
CA VAL A 102 -12.44 4.85 27.71
C VAL A 102 -12.63 3.44 28.23
N LEU A 103 -11.66 3.00 29.04
CA LEU A 103 -11.79 1.77 29.78
C LEU A 103 -12.64 2.08 31.00
N ALA A 104 -13.75 1.56 31.03
CA ALA A 104 -14.61 1.78 32.16
C ALA A 104 -13.85 1.63 33.44
N HIS A 105 -13.69 2.12 33.77
CA HIS A 105 -13.28 2.21 34.53
C HIS A 105 -12.76 2.17 35.11
N GLY A 106 -12.85 2.31 34.23
CA GLY A 106 -12.72 2.29 35.09
C GLY A 106 -11.57 2.58 35.65
#